data_0ba8480908b449ff5e1eaa4f6fa3fcc1
#
_entry.id   0ba8480908b449ff5e1eaa4f6fa3fcc1
#
_cell.length_a   1.000
_cell.length_b   1.000
_cell.length_c   1.000
_cell.angle_alpha   90.00
_cell.angle_beta   90.00
_cell.angle_gamma   90.00
#
_symmetry.space_group_name_H-M   'P 1'
#
loop_
_entity.id
_entity.type
_entity.pdbx_description
1 polymer ?
#
loop_
_entity_poly.entity_id
_entity_poly.type
_entity_poly.pdbx_seq_one_letter_code
_entity_poly.pdbx_strand_id
1 'polypeptide(L)'
;MQMYQLERLDNMTLASYQAQYGAGGTGGGGTFNGKFTYYNQGDSAWGSLPYVNGETIRDSGCAATSVAMIWSTYGKNPSITPATVFSIGNSNGAFKNGLLSRDGCVNATNADPQYGCTAVHTLNWTSAMDALDKGGAVMVVGTGKAPFTSAGHWFVIIGYSGNKAYLADPGHRACTWTEIGGNSNGESLSYIKQQTQDMIIFTPR
;
A
#
# COMPACT_ATOMS: atom_id res chain seq x y z
N MET A 1 -21.41 16.63 -15.51
CA MET A 1 -20.30 16.31 -14.60
C MET A 1 -20.82 15.27 -13.60
N GLN A 2 -20.68 13.98 -13.93
CA GLN A 2 -21.11 12.90 -13.04
C GLN A 2 -20.07 12.77 -11.93
N MET A 3 -20.45 13.13 -10.71
CA MET A 3 -19.73 12.74 -9.52
C MET A 3 -19.91 11.23 -9.37
N TYR A 4 -18.86 10.48 -9.67
CA TYR A 4 -18.81 9.09 -9.26
C TYR A 4 -18.83 9.06 -7.73
N GLN A 5 -19.88 8.49 -7.16
CA GLN A 5 -19.88 8.13 -5.75
C GLN A 5 -18.74 7.14 -5.57
N LEU A 6 -17.71 7.58 -4.84
CA LEU A 6 -16.66 6.70 -4.36
C LEU A 6 -17.31 5.75 -3.36
N GLU A 7 -17.69 4.56 -3.83
CA GLU A 7 -18.06 3.49 -2.91
C GLU A 7 -16.88 3.27 -1.96
N ARG A 8 -17.15 3.35 -0.68
CA ARG A 8 -16.21 3.05 0.38
C ARG A 8 -15.76 1.61 0.22
N LEU A 9 -14.53 1.43 -0.23
CA LEU A 9 -13.84 0.13 -0.21
C LEU A 9 -13.25 -0.14 1.19
N ASP A 10 -13.96 0.28 2.22
CA ASP A 10 -13.58 0.04 3.60
C ASP A 10 -13.53 -1.46 3.83
N ASN A 11 -12.32 -1.99 4.01
CA ASN A 11 -12.11 -3.38 4.38
C ASN A 11 -12.41 -4.45 3.29
N MET A 12 -12.03 -4.22 2.06
CA MET A 12 -12.08 -5.27 1.05
C MET A 12 -11.07 -6.38 1.37
N THR A 13 -11.50 -7.63 1.32
CA THR A 13 -10.59 -8.78 1.38
C THR A 13 -10.09 -9.13 -0.01
N LEU A 14 -8.94 -9.81 -0.12
CA LEU A 14 -8.49 -10.34 -1.40
C LEU A 14 -9.53 -11.30 -1.99
N ALA A 15 -10.19 -12.11 -1.17
CA ALA A 15 -11.25 -13.01 -1.62
C ALA A 15 -12.46 -12.25 -2.18
N SER A 16 -12.91 -11.17 -1.52
CA SER A 16 -14.01 -10.34 -2.04
C SER A 16 -13.61 -9.58 -3.30
N TYR A 17 -12.35 -9.13 -3.37
CA TYR A 17 -11.79 -8.54 -4.58
C TYR A 17 -11.78 -9.55 -5.74
N GLN A 18 -11.29 -10.77 -5.51
CA GLN A 18 -11.26 -11.85 -6.50
C GLN A 18 -12.67 -12.27 -6.92
N ALA A 19 -13.64 -12.30 -6.00
CA ALA A 19 -15.04 -12.61 -6.31
C ALA A 19 -15.71 -11.53 -7.17
N GLN A 20 -15.36 -10.27 -6.95
CA GLN A 20 -15.95 -9.13 -7.66
C GLN A 20 -15.28 -8.89 -9.03
N TYR A 21 -13.96 -9.13 -9.15
CA TYR A 21 -13.16 -8.76 -10.33
C TYR A 21 -12.46 -9.94 -11.01
N GLY A 22 -12.73 -11.17 -10.57
CA GLY A 22 -12.21 -12.41 -11.14
C GLY A 22 -11.04 -12.99 -10.35
N ALA A 23 -11.10 -14.31 -10.12
CA ALA A 23 -10.02 -15.05 -9.50
C ALA A 23 -8.78 -15.03 -10.44
N GLY A 24 -7.66 -14.53 -9.95
CA GLY A 24 -6.38 -14.72 -10.62
C GLY A 24 -6.12 -16.21 -10.81
N GLY A 25 -5.71 -16.59 -12.02
CA GLY A 25 -5.53 -17.98 -12.39
C GLY A 25 -4.54 -18.74 -11.49
N THR A 26 -4.66 -20.04 -11.50
CA THR A 26 -3.90 -21.05 -10.75
C THR A 26 -2.43 -21.20 -11.20
N GLY A 27 -1.72 -20.10 -11.31
CA GLY A 27 -0.29 -20.13 -11.63
C GLY A 27 0.47 -19.40 -10.55
N GLY A 28 1.30 -20.11 -9.81
CA GLY A 28 2.26 -19.69 -8.79
C GLY A 28 2.34 -18.20 -8.49
N GLY A 29 1.39 -17.66 -7.76
CA GLY A 29 1.32 -16.28 -7.37
C GLY A 29 1.10 -16.18 -5.87
N GLY A 30 1.90 -15.37 -5.19
CA GLY A 30 1.69 -15.03 -3.80
C GLY A 30 0.38 -14.30 -3.64
N THR A 31 -0.49 -14.80 -2.81
CA THR A 31 -1.78 -14.19 -2.50
C THR A 31 -1.81 -13.83 -1.03
N PHE A 32 -2.27 -12.63 -0.73
CA PHE A 32 -2.57 -12.25 0.63
C PHE A 32 -3.79 -13.05 1.14
N ASN A 33 -3.55 -13.98 2.06
CA ASN A 33 -4.60 -14.78 2.68
C ASN A 33 -5.20 -14.02 3.86
N GLY A 34 -6.23 -13.24 3.64
CA GLY A 34 -6.91 -12.54 4.72
C GLY A 34 -7.50 -11.19 4.29
N LYS A 35 -8.00 -10.46 5.28
CA LYS A 35 -8.55 -9.13 5.09
C LYS A 35 -7.41 -8.12 5.12
N PHE A 36 -7.18 -7.42 3.99
CA PHE A 36 -6.26 -6.29 3.95
C PHE A 36 -7.04 -5.00 4.18
N THR A 37 -6.64 -4.22 5.18
CA THR A 37 -7.26 -2.92 5.46
C THR A 37 -6.85 -1.93 4.37
N TYR A 38 -7.85 -1.38 3.67
CA TYR A 38 -7.62 -0.37 2.65
C TYR A 38 -8.00 1.02 3.16
N TYR A 39 -7.14 2.00 2.91
CA TYR A 39 -7.38 3.41 3.16
C TYR A 39 -7.10 4.22 1.90
N ASN A 40 -7.99 5.18 1.61
CA ASN A 40 -7.78 6.18 0.57
C ASN A 40 -7.26 7.47 1.23
N GLN A 41 -6.12 8.02 0.77
CA GLN A 41 -5.57 9.25 1.33
C GLN A 41 -6.50 10.46 1.18
N GLY A 42 -7.41 10.42 0.21
CA GLY A 42 -8.40 11.47 -0.02
C GLY A 42 -9.71 11.32 0.74
N ASP A 43 -9.85 10.30 1.63
CA ASP A 43 -11.06 10.10 2.42
C ASP A 43 -11.41 11.34 3.25
N SER A 44 -12.71 11.63 3.37
CA SER A 44 -13.21 12.79 4.11
C SER A 44 -12.83 12.80 5.59
N ALA A 45 -12.54 11.62 6.17
CA ALA A 45 -12.18 11.50 7.58
C ALA A 45 -10.78 12.07 7.89
N TRP A 46 -9.88 12.11 6.92
CA TRP A 46 -8.50 12.57 7.13
C TRP A 46 -7.91 13.37 5.97
N GLY A 47 -8.44 13.27 4.75
CA GLY A 47 -7.84 13.85 3.56
C GLY A 47 -7.60 15.36 3.62
N SER A 48 -8.36 16.11 4.41
CA SER A 48 -8.18 17.56 4.62
C SER A 48 -7.25 17.91 5.79
N LEU A 49 -6.77 16.91 6.54
CA LEU A 49 -5.87 17.19 7.67
C LEU A 49 -4.52 17.69 7.16
N PRO A 50 -3.92 18.66 7.86
CA PRO A 50 -2.58 19.15 7.55
C PRO A 50 -1.55 18.01 7.60
N TYR A 51 -0.64 18.02 6.65
CA TYR A 51 0.43 17.03 6.55
C TYR A 51 1.80 17.71 6.50
N VAL A 52 2.46 17.78 5.36
CA VAL A 52 3.80 18.38 5.22
C VAL A 52 3.78 19.59 4.32
N ASN A 53 4.65 20.56 4.57
CA ASN A 53 4.87 21.74 3.71
C ASN A 53 3.59 22.53 3.36
N GLY A 54 2.60 22.51 4.24
CA GLY A 54 1.29 23.16 4.00
C GLY A 54 0.33 22.36 3.12
N GLU A 55 0.72 21.15 2.72
CA GLU A 55 -0.15 20.21 2.01
C GLU A 55 -1.02 19.40 2.98
N THR A 56 -1.99 18.69 2.42
CA THR A 56 -2.88 17.82 3.19
C THR A 56 -2.51 16.34 2.98
N ILE A 57 -3.10 15.44 3.78
CA ILE A 57 -2.95 13.99 3.57
C ILE A 57 -3.40 13.61 2.15
N ARG A 58 -4.46 14.25 1.63
CA ARG A 58 -4.94 14.05 0.26
C ARG A 58 -3.87 14.34 -0.78
N ASP A 59 -3.08 15.38 -0.57
CA ASP A 59 -2.13 15.86 -1.58
C ASP A 59 -0.84 15.05 -1.59
N SER A 60 -0.31 14.69 -0.40
CA SER A 60 1.02 14.09 -0.25
C SER A 60 1.11 12.92 0.75
N GLY A 61 -0.02 12.45 1.27
CA GLY A 61 -0.09 11.42 2.30
C GLY A 61 0.08 9.98 1.82
N CYS A 62 0.52 9.72 0.59
CA CYS A 62 0.59 8.36 0.03
C CYS A 62 1.45 7.41 0.87
N ALA A 63 2.62 7.85 1.34
CA ALA A 63 3.50 7.04 2.17
C ALA A 63 2.86 6.72 3.54
N ALA A 64 2.30 7.72 4.21
CA ALA A 64 1.66 7.54 5.51
C ALA A 64 0.43 6.62 5.40
N THR A 65 -0.38 6.80 4.36
CA THR A 65 -1.55 5.96 4.11
C THR A 65 -1.14 4.51 3.80
N SER A 66 -0.07 4.30 3.04
CA SER A 66 0.48 2.96 2.76
C SER A 66 0.96 2.27 4.03
N VAL A 67 1.70 2.96 4.90
CA VAL A 67 2.15 2.43 6.20
C VAL A 67 0.95 2.14 7.10
N ALA A 68 -0.06 3.04 7.14
CA ALA A 68 -1.27 2.81 7.92
C ALA A 68 -2.01 1.54 7.50
N MET A 69 -2.15 1.29 6.20
CA MET A 69 -2.76 0.07 5.68
C MET A 69 -2.02 -1.19 6.15
N ILE A 70 -0.68 -1.18 6.08
CA ILE A 70 0.17 -2.31 6.46
C ILE A 70 0.10 -2.57 7.97
N TRP A 71 0.38 -1.55 8.78
CA TRP A 71 0.39 -1.68 10.25
C TRP A 71 -1.00 -2.00 10.82
N SER A 72 -2.06 -1.42 10.25
CA SER A 72 -3.44 -1.76 10.64
C SER A 72 -3.79 -3.20 10.29
N THR A 73 -3.37 -3.68 9.12
CA THR A 73 -3.65 -5.03 8.64
C THR A 73 -2.96 -6.08 9.50
N TYR A 74 -1.64 -6.03 9.59
CA TYR A 74 -0.87 -7.08 10.28
C TYR A 74 -0.99 -6.98 11.80
N GLY A 75 -1.05 -5.76 12.34
CA GLY A 75 -1.28 -5.50 13.76
C GLY A 75 -2.73 -5.74 14.20
N LYS A 76 -3.65 -5.95 13.26
CA LYS A 76 -5.10 -6.08 13.53
C LYS A 76 -5.64 -4.90 14.35
N ASN A 77 -5.10 -3.71 14.12
CA ASN A 77 -5.42 -2.50 14.88
C ASN A 77 -6.03 -1.42 13.98
N PRO A 78 -7.37 -1.32 13.94
CA PRO A 78 -8.07 -0.33 13.12
C PRO A 78 -7.89 1.13 13.59
N SER A 79 -7.29 1.35 14.76
CA SER A 79 -6.96 2.71 15.23
C SER A 79 -5.74 3.30 14.52
N ILE A 80 -4.95 2.48 13.83
CA ILE A 80 -3.87 2.95 12.96
C ILE A 80 -4.47 3.36 11.61
N THR A 81 -4.74 4.64 11.49
CA THR A 81 -5.36 5.27 10.30
C THR A 81 -4.38 6.26 9.65
N PRO A 82 -4.63 6.75 8.44
CA PRO A 82 -3.83 7.82 7.86
C PRO A 82 -3.74 9.08 8.73
N ALA A 83 -4.77 9.34 9.55
CA ALA A 83 -4.76 10.46 10.50
C ALA A 83 -3.81 10.24 11.69
N THR A 84 -3.66 9.00 12.16
CA THR A 84 -2.89 8.69 13.37
C THR A 84 -1.46 8.20 13.08
N VAL A 85 -1.25 7.52 11.95
CA VAL A 85 0.04 6.93 11.60
C VAL A 85 1.15 7.97 11.51
N PHE A 86 0.83 9.17 11.07
CA PHE A 86 1.81 10.26 10.97
C PHE A 86 2.35 10.66 12.36
N SER A 87 1.48 10.84 13.34
CA SER A 87 1.89 11.14 14.72
C SER A 87 2.66 9.97 15.33
N ILE A 88 2.17 8.74 15.16
CA ILE A 88 2.84 7.52 15.62
C ILE A 88 4.23 7.41 14.97
N GLY A 89 4.30 7.59 13.66
CA GLY A 89 5.52 7.46 12.88
C GLY A 89 6.57 8.54 13.20
N ASN A 90 6.15 9.76 13.50
CA ASN A 90 7.09 10.79 13.96
C ASN A 90 7.66 10.46 15.35
N SER A 91 6.86 9.90 16.25
CA SER A 91 7.34 9.56 17.60
C SER A 91 8.24 8.34 17.63
N ASN A 92 8.08 7.37 16.71
CA ASN A 92 8.91 6.16 16.63
C ASN A 92 10.01 6.21 15.56
N GLY A 93 10.12 7.33 14.83
CA GLY A 93 11.17 7.56 13.82
C GLY A 93 10.86 7.00 12.42
N ALA A 94 9.69 6.41 12.20
CA ALA A 94 9.27 5.95 10.87
C ALA A 94 9.07 7.13 9.89
N PHE A 95 8.70 8.29 10.44
CA PHE A 95 8.62 9.55 9.68
C PHE A 95 9.54 10.59 10.29
N LYS A 96 10.07 11.46 9.44
CA LYS A 96 10.86 12.61 9.85
C LYS A 96 10.34 13.85 9.12
N ASN A 97 9.81 14.80 9.89
CA ASN A 97 9.18 16.00 9.32
C ASN A 97 8.13 15.67 8.24
N GLY A 98 7.32 14.62 8.47
CA GLY A 98 6.29 14.19 7.57
C GLY A 98 6.74 13.30 6.40
N LEU A 99 8.02 13.19 6.16
CA LEU A 99 8.55 12.33 5.11
C LEU A 99 8.87 10.94 5.66
N LEU A 100 8.57 9.90 4.88
CA LEU A 100 8.93 8.53 5.23
C LEU A 100 10.45 8.38 5.30
N SER A 101 10.95 7.98 6.47
CA SER A 101 12.31 7.47 6.65
C SER A 101 12.28 5.95 6.42
N ARG A 102 12.87 5.45 5.33
CA ARG A 102 12.84 4.01 4.98
C ARG A 102 13.39 3.16 6.12
N ASP A 103 14.61 3.44 6.53
CA ASP A 103 15.26 2.72 7.62
C ASP A 103 14.56 2.97 8.97
N GLY A 104 14.04 4.19 9.18
CA GLY A 104 13.23 4.51 10.35
C GLY A 104 11.93 3.69 10.40
N CYS A 105 11.25 3.54 9.27
CA CYS A 105 10.06 2.69 9.16
C CYS A 105 10.37 1.21 9.42
N VAL A 106 11.48 0.71 8.85
CA VAL A 106 11.96 -0.65 9.11
C VAL A 106 12.27 -0.86 10.59
N ASN A 107 13.03 0.04 11.19
CA ASN A 107 13.41 -0.04 12.60
C ASN A 107 12.18 0.04 13.52
N ALA A 108 11.27 0.97 13.28
CA ALA A 108 10.03 1.09 14.06
C ALA A 108 9.15 -0.16 13.95
N THR A 109 8.98 -0.69 12.73
CA THR A 109 8.20 -1.91 12.48
C THR A 109 8.81 -3.12 13.20
N ASN A 110 10.13 -3.27 13.12
CA ASN A 110 10.83 -4.40 13.71
C ASN A 110 10.90 -4.34 15.25
N ALA A 111 10.97 -3.13 15.81
CA ALA A 111 11.03 -2.90 17.25
C ALA A 111 9.71 -3.16 17.96
N ASP A 112 8.58 -2.96 17.28
CA ASP A 112 7.27 -3.04 17.92
C ASP A 112 6.44 -4.21 17.38
N PRO A 113 6.27 -5.28 18.19
CA PRO A 113 5.50 -6.46 17.79
C PRO A 113 4.00 -6.18 17.57
N GLN A 114 3.46 -5.05 18.06
CA GLN A 114 2.06 -4.68 17.85
C GLN A 114 1.72 -4.45 16.37
N TYR A 115 2.70 -4.15 15.52
CA TYR A 115 2.48 -4.03 14.08
C TYR A 115 2.33 -5.38 13.37
N GLY A 116 2.55 -6.51 14.05
CA GLY A 116 2.27 -7.87 13.58
C GLY A 116 3.11 -8.31 12.37
N CYS A 117 4.12 -7.55 12.00
CA CYS A 117 5.01 -7.85 10.88
C CYS A 117 6.46 -7.45 11.17
N THR A 118 7.36 -7.95 10.33
CA THR A 118 8.74 -7.46 10.21
C THR A 118 8.91 -6.70 8.91
N ALA A 119 9.92 -5.86 8.80
CA ALA A 119 10.20 -5.09 7.60
C ALA A 119 11.67 -5.15 7.19
N VAL A 120 11.94 -5.02 5.90
CA VAL A 120 13.30 -4.85 5.34
C VAL A 120 13.27 -3.86 4.18
N HIS A 121 14.23 -2.95 4.16
CA HIS A 121 14.46 -2.00 3.07
C HIS A 121 15.45 -2.62 2.09
N THR A 122 15.04 -2.84 0.83
CA THR A 122 15.86 -3.49 -0.19
C THR A 122 15.21 -3.31 -1.57
N LEU A 123 15.99 -3.39 -2.64
CA LEU A 123 15.50 -3.47 -4.02
C LEU A 123 15.53 -4.90 -4.59
N ASN A 124 15.67 -5.91 -3.72
CA ASN A 124 15.71 -7.31 -4.15
C ASN A 124 14.29 -7.83 -4.43
N TRP A 125 13.92 -7.90 -5.70
CA TRP A 125 12.62 -8.40 -6.14
C TRP A 125 12.40 -9.88 -5.87
N THR A 126 13.45 -10.70 -5.78
CA THR A 126 13.30 -12.11 -5.35
C THR A 126 12.77 -12.18 -3.91
N SER A 127 13.34 -11.38 -3.02
CA SER A 127 12.86 -11.28 -1.63
C SER A 127 11.45 -10.69 -1.56
N ALA A 128 11.12 -9.74 -2.43
CA ALA A 128 9.78 -9.16 -2.50
C ALA A 128 8.73 -10.20 -2.92
N MET A 129 9.03 -11.00 -3.94
CA MET A 129 8.14 -12.06 -4.40
C MET A 129 7.98 -13.15 -3.33
N ASP A 130 9.07 -13.57 -2.68
CA ASP A 130 9.04 -14.54 -1.58
C ASP A 130 8.17 -14.05 -0.40
N ALA A 131 8.24 -12.77 -0.08
CA ALA A 131 7.38 -12.19 0.95
C ALA A 131 5.91 -12.19 0.55
N LEU A 132 5.58 -11.83 -0.70
CA LEU A 132 4.22 -11.89 -1.21
C LEU A 132 3.66 -13.32 -1.19
N ASP A 133 4.48 -14.33 -1.53
CA ASP A 133 4.11 -15.74 -1.47
C ASP A 133 3.79 -16.21 -0.04
N LYS A 134 4.36 -15.57 0.95
CA LYS A 134 4.13 -15.81 2.38
C LYS A 134 3.02 -14.94 3.00
N GLY A 135 2.26 -14.25 2.17
CA GLY A 135 1.20 -13.34 2.63
C GLY A 135 1.70 -11.99 3.14
N GLY A 136 2.91 -11.62 2.77
CA GLY A 136 3.47 -10.31 3.05
C GLY A 136 2.97 -9.23 2.09
N ALA A 137 3.51 -8.02 2.26
CA ALA A 137 3.22 -6.87 1.42
C ALA A 137 4.51 -6.16 1.01
N VAL A 138 4.51 -5.53 -0.16
CA VAL A 138 5.65 -4.79 -0.68
C VAL A 138 5.22 -3.36 -0.96
N MET A 139 5.70 -2.43 -0.16
CA MET A 139 5.48 -1.00 -0.36
C MET A 139 6.53 -0.46 -1.32
N VAL A 140 6.11 0.13 -2.43
CA VAL A 140 6.99 0.60 -3.50
C VAL A 140 6.77 2.09 -3.78
N VAL A 141 7.83 2.75 -4.23
CA VAL A 141 7.78 4.10 -4.79
C VAL A 141 8.51 4.15 -6.11
N GLY A 142 8.03 4.98 -7.01
CA GLY A 142 8.64 5.27 -8.30
C GLY A 142 7.93 6.40 -8.99
N THR A 143 8.41 6.74 -10.19
CA THR A 143 7.83 7.74 -11.07
C THR A 143 7.43 7.12 -12.40
N GLY A 144 6.41 7.65 -13.05
CA GLY A 144 5.97 7.14 -14.34
C GLY A 144 4.48 7.33 -14.59
N LYS A 145 3.92 6.42 -15.40
CA LYS A 145 2.47 6.32 -15.60
C LYS A 145 1.84 5.55 -14.44
N ALA A 146 0.52 5.53 -14.38
CA ALA A 146 -0.20 4.75 -13.37
C ALA A 146 0.33 3.31 -13.24
N PRO A 147 0.43 2.77 -12.02
CA PRO A 147 0.01 3.33 -10.74
C PRO A 147 0.94 4.41 -10.17
N PHE A 148 2.10 4.64 -10.77
CA PHE A 148 2.99 5.73 -10.39
C PHE A 148 2.45 7.09 -10.89
N THR A 149 3.08 8.16 -10.42
CA THR A 149 2.84 9.54 -10.88
C THR A 149 4.16 10.17 -11.32
N SER A 150 4.11 11.26 -12.05
CA SER A 150 5.33 11.99 -12.45
C SER A 150 6.07 12.59 -11.26
N ALA A 151 5.39 12.87 -10.16
CA ALA A 151 5.96 13.40 -8.92
C ALA A 151 6.45 12.34 -7.94
N GLY A 152 6.25 11.05 -8.28
CA GLY A 152 6.48 9.94 -7.36
C GLY A 152 5.22 9.55 -6.58
N HIS A 153 5.05 8.26 -6.34
CA HIS A 153 3.89 7.76 -5.62
C HIS A 153 4.23 6.47 -4.87
N TRP A 154 3.85 6.42 -3.58
CA TRP A 154 3.91 5.23 -2.76
C TRP A 154 2.60 4.45 -2.83
N PHE A 155 2.68 3.14 -3.04
CA PHE A 155 1.56 2.22 -2.92
C PHE A 155 2.04 0.85 -2.45
N VAL A 156 1.09 -0.04 -2.16
CA VAL A 156 1.38 -1.37 -1.61
C VAL A 156 0.96 -2.45 -2.60
N ILE A 157 1.88 -3.37 -2.91
CA ILE A 157 1.58 -4.63 -3.59
C ILE A 157 1.21 -5.63 -2.50
N ILE A 158 0.04 -6.25 -2.61
CA ILE A 158 -0.49 -7.21 -1.63
C ILE A 158 -0.63 -8.62 -2.19
N GLY A 159 -0.25 -8.82 -3.44
CA GLY A 159 -0.25 -10.09 -4.12
C GLY A 159 -0.01 -9.94 -5.61
N TYR A 160 0.08 -11.05 -6.32
CA TYR A 160 0.23 -11.07 -7.76
C TYR A 160 -0.31 -12.37 -8.38
N SER A 161 -0.55 -12.36 -9.68
CA SER A 161 -0.87 -13.54 -10.46
C SER A 161 -0.26 -13.41 -11.86
N GLY A 162 0.69 -14.26 -12.20
CA GLY A 162 1.48 -14.12 -13.41
C GLY A 162 2.16 -12.74 -13.44
N ASN A 163 1.90 -11.95 -14.48
CA ASN A 163 2.44 -10.59 -14.62
C ASN A 163 1.49 -9.50 -14.12
N LYS A 164 0.44 -9.84 -13.37
CA LYS A 164 -0.49 -8.86 -12.78
C LYS A 164 -0.22 -8.71 -11.30
N ALA A 165 -0.10 -7.47 -10.81
CA ALA A 165 0.00 -7.14 -9.39
C ALA A 165 -1.35 -6.71 -8.83
N TYR A 166 -1.67 -7.15 -7.61
CA TYR A 166 -2.79 -6.66 -6.81
C TYR A 166 -2.30 -5.56 -5.91
N LEU A 167 -2.94 -4.38 -5.97
CA LEU A 167 -2.46 -3.19 -5.30
C LEU A 167 -3.44 -2.68 -4.25
N ALA A 168 -2.90 -2.18 -3.16
CA ALA A 168 -3.55 -1.24 -2.27
C ALA A 168 -2.93 0.14 -2.53
N ASP A 169 -3.53 0.89 -3.44
CA ASP A 169 -3.08 2.22 -3.83
C ASP A 169 -3.79 3.28 -2.97
N PRO A 170 -3.08 4.06 -2.15
CA PRO A 170 -3.66 5.12 -1.33
C PRO A 170 -4.15 6.31 -2.13
N GLY A 171 -3.77 6.43 -3.41
CA GLY A 171 -4.27 7.48 -4.30
C GLY A 171 -5.79 7.48 -4.39
N HIS A 172 -6.39 8.62 -4.61
CA HIS A 172 -7.84 8.81 -4.68
C HIS A 172 -8.52 8.13 -5.89
N ARG A 173 -7.82 7.22 -6.53
CA ARG A 173 -8.36 6.36 -7.59
C ARG A 173 -8.85 5.07 -6.95
N ALA A 174 -10.05 5.07 -6.40
CA ALA A 174 -10.71 3.84 -5.98
C ALA A 174 -10.79 2.81 -7.13
N CYS A 175 -10.79 3.31 -8.35
CA CYS A 175 -10.71 2.54 -9.58
C CYS A 175 -9.38 1.82 -9.79
N THR A 176 -8.32 2.14 -9.05
CA THR A 176 -7.02 1.49 -9.23
C THR A 176 -7.10 -0.01 -9.00
N TRP A 177 -7.90 -0.45 -8.05
CA TRP A 177 -8.22 -1.86 -7.88
C TRP A 177 -8.85 -2.47 -9.12
N THR A 178 -9.81 -1.78 -9.70
CA THR A 178 -10.52 -2.21 -10.91
C THR A 178 -9.60 -2.18 -12.12
N GLU A 179 -8.80 -1.13 -12.25
CA GLU A 179 -7.88 -0.94 -13.37
C GLU A 179 -6.77 -1.99 -13.35
N ILE A 180 -6.21 -2.28 -12.19
CA ILE A 180 -5.06 -3.19 -12.08
C ILE A 180 -5.50 -4.63 -11.91
N GLY A 181 -6.56 -4.90 -11.20
CA GLY A 181 -7.07 -6.24 -10.99
C GLY A 181 -8.13 -6.68 -11.98
N GLY A 182 -8.93 -5.77 -12.51
CA GLY A 182 -10.05 -6.06 -13.42
C GLY A 182 -9.80 -5.70 -14.88
N ASN A 183 -8.84 -4.83 -15.14
CA ASN A 183 -8.53 -4.37 -16.49
C ASN A 183 -7.42 -5.24 -17.08
N SER A 184 -7.68 -5.83 -18.25
CA SER A 184 -6.67 -6.58 -19.03
C SER A 184 -5.44 -5.73 -19.41
N ASN A 185 -5.57 -4.40 -19.35
CA ASN A 185 -4.51 -3.43 -19.61
C ASN A 185 -3.93 -2.84 -18.32
N GLY A 186 -4.30 -3.37 -17.12
CA GLY A 186 -3.73 -2.92 -15.87
C GLY A 186 -2.21 -3.05 -15.87
N GLU A 187 -1.53 -2.18 -15.10
CA GLU A 187 -0.08 -2.12 -15.06
C GLU A 187 0.50 -3.47 -14.68
N SER A 188 1.38 -3.96 -15.51
CA SER A 188 2.00 -5.24 -15.30
C SER A 188 3.00 -5.19 -14.15
N LEU A 189 3.16 -6.31 -13.45
CA LEU A 189 4.19 -6.46 -12.42
C LEU A 189 5.59 -6.13 -12.98
N SER A 190 5.86 -6.49 -14.24
CA SER A 190 7.13 -6.15 -14.92
C SER A 190 7.29 -4.63 -15.07
N TYR A 191 6.24 -3.89 -15.40
CA TYR A 191 6.29 -2.43 -15.46
C TYR A 191 6.54 -1.83 -14.07
N ILE A 192 5.83 -2.31 -13.04
CA ILE A 192 6.06 -1.86 -11.66
C ILE A 192 7.50 -2.11 -11.26
N LYS A 193 8.05 -3.30 -11.51
CA LYS A 193 9.45 -3.63 -11.22
C LYS A 193 10.42 -2.67 -11.92
N GLN A 194 10.15 -2.32 -13.16
CA GLN A 194 10.99 -1.41 -13.94
C GLN A 194 10.98 0.02 -13.41
N GLN A 195 9.82 0.51 -12.93
CA GLN A 195 9.65 1.88 -12.48
C GLN A 195 9.93 2.08 -10.98
N THR A 196 10.04 0.99 -10.22
CA THR A 196 10.33 1.06 -8.78
C THR A 196 11.72 1.63 -8.55
N GLN A 197 11.79 2.71 -7.80
CA GLN A 197 13.02 3.38 -7.38
C GLN A 197 13.44 2.98 -5.97
N ASP A 198 12.45 2.59 -5.14
CA ASP A 198 12.70 2.17 -3.77
C ASP A 198 11.57 1.29 -3.26
N MET A 199 11.85 0.40 -2.29
CA MET A 199 10.82 -0.44 -1.68
C MET A 199 11.14 -0.90 -0.27
N ILE A 200 10.07 -1.15 0.48
CA ILE A 200 10.11 -1.80 1.80
C ILE A 200 9.23 -3.05 1.73
N ILE A 201 9.80 -4.17 2.13
CA ILE A 201 9.11 -5.46 2.18
C ILE A 201 8.63 -5.69 3.61
N PHE A 202 7.37 -6.09 3.77
CA PHE A 202 6.77 -6.45 5.06
C PHE A 202 6.35 -7.91 5.05
N THR A 203 6.72 -8.64 6.10
CA THR A 203 6.39 -10.06 6.26
C THR A 203 5.66 -10.26 7.58
N PRO A 204 4.48 -10.93 7.59
CA PRO A 204 3.75 -11.25 8.83
C PRO A 204 4.64 -11.99 9.83
N ARG A 205 4.43 -11.75 11.13
CA ARG A 205 5.06 -12.49 12.23
C ARG A 205 4.30 -13.77 12.54
#